data_6bd2948b98ee9e3f294515897948c934
#
_entry.id   6bd2948b98ee9e3f294515897948c934
#
_cell.length_a   1.000
_cell.length_b   1.000
_cell.length_c   1.000
_cell.angle_alpha   90.00
_cell.angle_beta   90.00
_cell.angle_gamma   90.00
#
_symmetry.space_group_name_H-M   'P 1'
#
loop_
_entity.id
_entity.type
_entity.pdbx_description
1 polymer ?
#
loop_
_entity_poly.entity_id
_entity_poly.type
_entity_poly.pdbx_seq_one_letter_code
_entity_poly.pdbx_strand_id
1 'polypeptide(L)'
;MSEHRPYTYVTLSMRPDSDPHVGISFHTPRLQIRAGLLISNPRPYLEFASHEANVHISTTGSGPVTDSDLSIAREIFNAAARYLADCELLHAEEPAEDATDTAA
;
A
#
# COMPACT_ATOMS: atom_id res chain seq x y z
N MET A 1 20.98 -19.39 -5.70
CA MET A 1 19.72 -18.82 -5.66
C MET A 1 19.75 -17.40 -5.18
N SER A 2 19.02 -16.60 -5.81
CA SER A 2 19.10 -15.22 -5.46
C SER A 2 18.13 -14.92 -4.33
N GLU A 3 18.58 -14.11 -3.47
CA GLU A 3 17.78 -13.68 -2.37
C GLU A 3 17.12 -12.39 -2.70
N HIS A 4 15.84 -12.33 -2.42
CA HIS A 4 15.10 -11.13 -2.67
C HIS A 4 15.11 -10.31 -1.41
N ARG A 5 15.92 -9.29 -1.37
CA ARG A 5 16.03 -8.46 -0.20
C ARG A 5 14.87 -7.49 -0.14
N PRO A 6 14.21 -7.38 1.00
CA PRO A 6 13.15 -6.38 1.13
C PRO A 6 13.73 -4.98 1.02
N TYR A 7 13.00 -4.11 0.40
CA TYR A 7 13.44 -2.72 0.29
C TYR A 7 12.25 -1.81 0.03
N THR A 8 12.46 -0.53 0.30
CA THR A 8 11.48 0.51 0.00
C THR A 8 12.13 1.45 -1.00
N TYR A 9 11.43 1.74 -2.04
CA TYR A 9 11.94 2.57 -3.13
C TYR A 9 11.21 3.89 -3.13
N VAL A 10 11.95 4.97 -3.04
CA VAL A 10 11.36 6.31 -3.03
C VAL A 10 11.92 7.08 -4.21
N THR A 11 11.04 7.67 -4.99
CA THR A 11 11.42 8.45 -6.14
C THR A 11 10.93 9.88 -5.95
N LEU A 12 11.79 10.81 -6.22
CA LEU A 12 11.40 12.21 -6.22
C LEU A 12 11.74 12.77 -7.59
N SER A 13 10.73 13.23 -8.30
CA SER A 13 10.91 13.83 -9.62
C SER A 13 10.67 15.32 -9.51
N MET A 14 11.63 16.10 -10.01
CA MET A 14 11.51 17.54 -9.97
C MET A 14 11.81 18.11 -11.35
N ARG A 15 10.94 18.98 -11.80
CA ARG A 15 11.09 19.64 -13.08
C ARG A 15 10.86 21.11 -12.90
N PRO A 16 11.50 21.97 -13.73
CA PRO A 16 11.38 23.40 -13.53
C PRO A 16 9.96 23.94 -13.61
N ASP A 17 9.11 23.33 -14.44
CA ASP A 17 7.79 23.86 -14.71
C ASP A 17 6.66 23.08 -14.10
N SER A 18 6.94 22.19 -13.20
CA SER A 18 5.87 21.38 -12.62
C SER A 18 6.15 21.09 -11.16
N ASP A 19 5.12 20.67 -10.47
CA ASP A 19 5.24 20.34 -9.06
C ASP A 19 6.07 19.08 -8.88
N PRO A 20 6.79 18.99 -7.76
CA PRO A 20 7.51 17.76 -7.45
C PRO A 20 6.57 16.59 -7.33
N HIS A 21 7.06 15.43 -7.73
CA HIS A 21 6.27 14.21 -7.66
C HIS A 21 7.04 13.18 -6.84
N VAL A 22 6.35 12.56 -5.90
CA VAL A 22 6.96 11.55 -5.04
C VAL A 22 6.28 10.23 -5.27
N GLY A 23 7.09 9.20 -5.49
CA GLY A 23 6.58 7.84 -5.60
C GLY A 23 7.20 6.99 -4.50
N ILE A 24 6.42 6.10 -3.93
CA ILE A 24 6.91 5.18 -2.92
C ILE A 24 6.46 3.79 -3.28
N SER A 25 7.40 2.85 -3.32
CA SER A 25 7.11 1.46 -3.59
C SER A 25 7.65 0.63 -2.45
N PHE A 26 6.78 -0.17 -1.86
CA PHE A 26 7.17 -1.06 -0.78
C PHE A 26 7.38 -2.45 -1.36
N HIS A 27 8.58 -2.98 -1.20
CA HIS A 27 8.91 -4.32 -1.67
C HIS A 27 9.39 -5.13 -0.48
N THR A 28 8.49 -5.33 0.47
CA THR A 28 8.84 -5.99 1.70
C THR A 28 7.63 -6.76 2.23
N PRO A 29 7.84 -7.98 2.73
CA PRO A 29 6.75 -8.71 3.37
C PRO A 29 6.47 -8.20 4.78
N ARG A 30 7.22 -7.22 5.24
CA ARG A 30 7.03 -6.66 6.58
C ARG A 30 6.24 -5.37 6.56
N LEU A 31 5.46 -5.18 5.53
CA LEU A 31 4.61 -4.01 5.45
C LEU A 31 3.50 -4.11 6.48
N GLN A 32 3.34 -3.06 7.27
CA GLN A 32 2.27 -2.97 8.24
C GLN A 32 1.15 -2.13 7.67
N ILE A 33 -0.06 -2.61 7.82
CA ILE A 33 -1.22 -1.93 7.27
C ILE A 33 -2.19 -1.71 8.42
N ARG A 34 -2.59 -0.46 8.62
CA ARG A 34 -3.47 -0.10 9.71
C ARG A 34 -4.56 0.83 9.23
N ALA A 35 -5.67 0.77 9.92
CA ALA A 35 -6.77 1.70 9.68
C ALA A 35 -7.38 2.04 11.02
N GLY A 36 -7.91 3.24 11.14
CA GLY A 36 -8.52 3.64 12.40
C GLY A 36 -9.09 5.02 12.33
N LEU A 37 -9.36 5.57 13.50
CA LEU A 37 -9.88 6.91 13.63
C LEU A 37 -8.94 7.74 14.48
N LEU A 38 -8.67 8.96 14.05
CA LEU A 38 -7.96 9.91 14.87
C LEU A 38 -8.92 10.40 15.95
N ILE A 39 -8.45 10.47 17.18
CA ILE A 39 -9.33 10.64 18.34
C ILE A 39 -9.85 12.05 18.50
N SER A 40 -8.96 13.02 18.50
CA SER A 40 -9.34 14.38 18.86
C SER A 40 -10.28 15.03 17.84
N ASN A 41 -10.19 14.60 16.61
CA ASN A 41 -11.06 15.11 15.56
C ASN A 41 -11.33 13.91 14.66
N PRO A 42 -12.41 13.18 14.92
CA PRO A 42 -12.57 11.86 14.30
C PRO A 42 -12.44 11.92 12.79
N ARG A 43 -11.39 11.28 12.31
CA ARG A 43 -11.14 11.15 10.89
C ARG A 43 -10.62 9.76 10.61
N PRO A 44 -11.22 9.08 9.65
CA PRO A 44 -10.70 7.79 9.26
C PRO A 44 -9.34 7.94 8.59
N TYR A 45 -8.49 6.95 8.79
CA TYR A 45 -7.21 6.94 8.10
C TYR A 45 -6.83 5.51 7.73
N LEU A 46 -5.98 5.42 6.72
CA LEU A 46 -5.38 4.16 6.29
C LEU A 46 -3.90 4.42 6.19
N GLU A 47 -3.11 3.50 6.73
CA GLU A 47 -1.67 3.69 6.74
C GLU A 47 -0.94 2.44 6.29
N PHE A 48 0.09 2.64 5.48
CA PHE A 48 1.02 1.59 5.08
C PHE A 48 2.39 1.99 5.58
N ALA A 49 3.05 1.10 6.32
CA ALA A 49 4.33 1.47 6.93
C ALA A 49 5.33 0.34 6.81
N SER A 50 6.56 0.70 6.50
CA SER A 50 7.68 -0.21 6.56
C SER A 50 8.68 0.37 7.53
N HIS A 51 9.82 -0.30 7.65
CA HIS A 51 10.89 0.21 8.49
C HIS A 51 11.39 1.56 7.99
N GLU A 52 11.28 1.82 6.70
CA GLU A 52 11.92 2.97 6.09
C GLU A 52 10.98 4.10 5.74
N ALA A 53 9.70 3.85 5.62
CA ALA A 53 8.78 4.88 5.17
C ALA A 53 7.36 4.52 5.56
N ASN A 54 6.51 5.54 5.58
CA ASN A 54 5.09 5.27 5.77
C ASN A 54 4.28 6.21 4.87
N VAL A 55 3.10 5.75 4.52
CA VAL A 55 2.14 6.50 3.73
C VAL A 55 0.85 6.55 4.51
N HIS A 56 0.37 7.74 4.73
CA HIS A 56 -0.84 7.97 5.51
C HIS A 56 -1.89 8.57 4.58
N ILE A 57 -3.05 7.98 4.57
CA ILE A 57 -4.13 8.43 3.71
C ILE A 57 -5.32 8.83 4.57
N SER A 58 -5.71 10.07 4.43
CA SER A 58 -6.93 10.58 5.04
C SER A 58 -7.41 11.69 4.12
N THR A 59 -8.43 11.41 3.34
CA THR A 59 -8.90 12.37 2.36
C THR A 59 -9.76 13.45 2.99
N THR A 60 -10.24 13.19 4.20
CA THR A 60 -11.04 14.17 4.92
C THR A 60 -10.13 15.20 5.55
N GLY A 61 -10.38 16.46 5.27
CA GLY A 61 -9.60 17.52 5.90
C GLY A 61 -10.05 17.71 7.34
N SER A 62 -10.36 18.95 7.70
CA SER A 62 -10.77 19.21 9.08
C SER A 62 -12.28 19.12 9.26
N GLY A 63 -13.02 18.87 8.21
CA GLY A 63 -14.47 18.82 8.28
C GLY A 63 -15.00 17.41 8.33
N PRO A 64 -16.29 17.24 8.17
CA PRO A 64 -16.90 15.91 8.18
C PRO A 64 -16.56 15.14 6.92
N VAL A 65 -16.77 13.83 6.98
CA VAL A 65 -16.58 12.98 5.82
C VAL A 65 -17.59 13.35 4.76
N THR A 66 -17.13 13.56 3.54
CA THR A 66 -17.98 13.95 2.44
C THR A 66 -18.30 12.76 1.54
N ASP A 67 -19.20 12.98 0.59
CA ASP A 67 -19.49 11.95 -0.41
C ASP A 67 -18.25 11.62 -1.22
N SER A 68 -17.43 12.61 -1.51
CA SER A 68 -16.19 12.37 -2.25
C SER A 68 -15.25 11.49 -1.46
N ASP A 69 -15.13 11.75 -0.16
CA ASP A 69 -14.27 10.92 0.69
C ASP A 69 -14.76 9.47 0.68
N LEU A 70 -16.07 9.30 0.78
CA LEU A 70 -16.64 7.96 0.78
C LEU A 70 -16.40 7.26 -0.55
N SER A 71 -16.49 8.00 -1.64
CA SER A 71 -16.26 7.45 -2.96
C SER A 71 -14.81 6.96 -3.09
N ILE A 72 -13.86 7.75 -2.61
CA ILE A 72 -12.46 7.36 -2.65
C ILE A 72 -12.22 6.12 -1.79
N ALA A 73 -12.86 6.08 -0.62
CA ALA A 73 -12.71 4.92 0.26
C ALA A 73 -13.19 3.65 -0.44
N ARG A 74 -14.28 3.75 -1.19
CA ARG A 74 -14.77 2.58 -1.93
C ARG A 74 -13.81 2.17 -3.03
N GLU A 75 -13.20 3.14 -3.68
CA GLU A 75 -12.22 2.82 -4.70
C GLU A 75 -11.00 2.11 -4.09
N ILE A 76 -10.59 2.55 -2.90
CA ILE A 76 -9.49 1.89 -2.21
C ILE A 76 -9.88 0.44 -1.92
N PHE A 77 -11.10 0.24 -1.41
CA PHE A 77 -11.56 -1.11 -1.10
C PHE A 77 -11.57 -1.98 -2.34
N ASN A 78 -12.10 -1.48 -3.43
CA ASN A 78 -12.18 -2.25 -4.66
C ASN A 78 -10.80 -2.57 -5.23
N ALA A 79 -9.90 -1.61 -5.16
CA ALA A 79 -8.54 -1.83 -5.64
C ALA A 79 -7.81 -2.86 -4.77
N ALA A 80 -8.02 -2.79 -3.46
CA ALA A 80 -7.40 -3.74 -2.55
C ALA A 80 -7.95 -5.15 -2.79
N ALA A 81 -9.24 -5.25 -3.07
CA ALA A 81 -9.85 -6.54 -3.35
C ALA A 81 -9.25 -7.15 -4.62
N ARG A 82 -9.02 -6.33 -5.63
CA ARG A 82 -8.41 -6.79 -6.86
C ARG A 82 -6.98 -7.24 -6.61
N TYR A 83 -6.25 -6.47 -5.82
CA TYR A 83 -4.88 -6.84 -5.50
C TYR A 83 -4.84 -8.18 -4.78
N LEU A 84 -5.75 -8.38 -3.83
CA LEU A 84 -5.83 -9.65 -3.12
C LEU A 84 -6.12 -10.79 -4.09
N ALA A 85 -7.11 -10.60 -4.96
CA ALA A 85 -7.48 -11.65 -5.90
C ALA A 85 -6.33 -12.03 -6.81
N ASP A 86 -5.57 -11.02 -7.26
CA ASP A 86 -4.43 -11.30 -8.12
C ASP A 86 -3.34 -12.06 -7.36
N CYS A 87 -3.10 -11.71 -6.10
CA CYS A 87 -2.14 -12.42 -5.28
C CYS A 87 -2.57 -13.87 -5.08
N GLU A 88 -3.84 -14.08 -4.82
CA GLU A 88 -4.35 -15.43 -4.61
C GLU A 88 -4.22 -16.26 -5.86
N LEU A 89 -4.53 -15.66 -7.00
CA LEU A 89 -4.45 -16.36 -8.26
C LEU A 89 -3.01 -16.79 -8.56
N LEU A 90 -2.08 -15.86 -8.44
CA LEU A 90 -0.70 -16.17 -8.76
C LEU A 90 -0.08 -17.11 -7.74
N HIS A 91 -0.49 -17.00 -6.49
CA HIS A 91 0.02 -17.91 -5.47
C HIS A 91 -0.46 -19.32 -5.73
N ALA A 92 -1.71 -19.47 -6.15
CA ALA A 92 -2.26 -20.79 -6.44
C ALA A 92 -1.63 -21.40 -7.68
N GLU A 93 -1.16 -20.56 -8.59
CA GLU A 93 -0.52 -21.04 -9.80
C GLU A 93 0.96 -21.29 -9.64
N GLU A 94 1.50 -20.98 -8.49
CA GLU A 94 2.91 -21.22 -8.28
C GLU A 94 3.21 -22.68 -8.44
N PRO A 95 4.26 -23.00 -9.15
CA PRO A 95 4.57 -24.41 -9.36
C PRO A 95 4.91 -25.09 -8.07
N ALA A 96 4.56 -26.34 -7.99
CA ALA A 96 4.89 -27.13 -6.82
C ALA A 96 6.38 -27.17 -6.60
N GLU A 97 7.14 -26.92 -7.64
CA GLU A 97 8.58 -26.94 -7.50
C GLU A 97 9.08 -25.85 -6.59
N ASP A 98 8.34 -24.76 -6.48
CA ASP A 98 8.75 -23.72 -5.54
C ASP A 98 8.72 -24.27 -4.14
N ALA A 99 7.70 -25.01 -3.84
CA ALA A 99 7.63 -25.64 -2.55
C ALA A 99 8.69 -26.72 -2.44
N THR A 100 8.92 -27.41 -3.53
CA THR A 100 9.96 -28.43 -3.49
C THR A 100 11.34 -27.81 -3.43
N ASP A 101 11.50 -26.67 -4.03
CA ASP A 101 12.78 -25.99 -3.90
C ASP A 101 13.08 -25.71 -2.47
N THR A 102 12.10 -25.24 -1.77
CA THR A 102 12.32 -24.98 -0.38
C THR A 102 12.53 -26.26 0.37
N ALA A 103 11.86 -27.31 -0.07
CA ALA A 103 12.01 -28.58 0.57
C ALA A 103 13.31 -29.23 0.16
N ALA A 104 13.72 -29.00 -1.02
CA ALA A 104 14.91 -29.70 -1.51
C ALA A 104 16.16 -29.10 -0.96
#